data_07d4c31effaac9d8f5732fd46ad72471
#
_entry.id   07d4c31effaac9d8f5732fd46ad72471
#
_cell.length_a   1.000
_cell.length_b   1.000
_cell.length_c   1.000
_cell.angle_alpha   90.00
_cell.angle_beta   90.00
_cell.angle_gamma   90.00
#
_symmetry.space_group_name_H-M   'P 1'
#
loop_
_entity.id
_entity.type
_entity.pdbx_description
1 polymer ?
#
loop_
_entity_poly.entity_id
_entity_poly.type
_entity_poly.pdbx_seq_one_letter_code
_entity_poly.pdbx_strand_id
1 'polypeptide(L)'
;MSYRIGLDLGGTKVLGIVTDSEHKVVHRKKHRLSNRADISAVMDQISNVYFELAGQLGDEKIASVGIALPSPVDNKLGLAKYLTAFQEKELPVRDMLKERTGVDIKLGNDVNMATLAEYKFGAGRGVLS
;
A
#
# COMPACT_ATOMS: atom_id res chain seq x y z
N MET A 1 15.87 9.42 12.17
CA MET A 1 14.45 9.65 11.91
C MET A 1 13.86 8.45 11.21
N SER A 2 12.66 8.06 11.58
CA SER A 2 12.03 6.90 10.96
C SER A 2 10.86 7.32 10.08
N TYR A 3 10.60 6.51 9.07
CA TYR A 3 9.58 6.78 8.07
C TYR A 3 8.60 5.63 7.98
N ARG A 4 7.43 5.88 7.44
CA ARG A 4 6.41 4.87 7.18
C ARG A 4 6.03 4.92 5.72
N ILE A 5 5.83 3.76 5.13
CA ILE A 5 5.38 3.66 3.75
C ILE A 5 3.95 3.13 3.75
N GLY A 6 3.07 3.84 3.08
CA GLY A 6 1.69 3.42 2.87
C GLY A 6 1.43 3.20 1.41
N LEU A 7 0.80 2.08 1.09
CA LEU A 7 0.41 1.72 -0.26
C LEU A 7 -1.11 1.63 -0.33
N ASP A 8 -1.68 2.00 -1.45
CA ASP A 8 -3.13 1.96 -1.64
C ASP A 8 -3.42 1.36 -3.00
N LEU A 9 -4.02 0.18 -3.01
CA LEU A 9 -4.40 -0.50 -4.24
C LEU A 9 -5.83 -0.15 -4.59
N GLY A 10 -6.00 0.54 -5.71
CA GLY A 10 -7.32 0.78 -6.29
C GLY A 10 -7.61 -0.20 -7.41
N GLY A 11 -8.72 0.00 -8.09
CA GLY A 11 -9.09 -0.84 -9.23
C GLY A 11 -8.25 -0.61 -10.47
N THR A 12 -7.63 0.56 -10.60
CA THR A 12 -6.87 0.95 -11.80
C THR A 12 -5.48 1.49 -11.49
N LYS A 13 -5.19 1.79 -10.23
CA LYS A 13 -3.95 2.47 -9.83
C LYS A 13 -3.46 1.93 -8.50
N VAL A 14 -2.16 2.07 -8.29
CA VAL A 14 -1.57 1.89 -6.97
C VAL A 14 -0.87 3.20 -6.59
N LEU A 15 -1.14 3.67 -5.39
CA LEU A 15 -0.56 4.88 -4.84
C LEU A 15 0.35 4.49 -3.68
N GLY A 16 1.52 5.10 -3.61
CA GLY A 16 2.39 4.94 -2.47
C GLY A 16 2.77 6.28 -1.90
N ILE A 17 2.89 6.35 -0.59
CA ILE A 17 3.34 7.56 0.11
C ILE A 17 4.35 7.20 1.18
N VAL A 18 5.24 8.14 1.48
CA VAL A 18 6.12 8.05 2.64
C VAL A 18 5.78 9.19 3.58
N THR A 19 5.64 8.86 4.84
CA THR A 19 5.45 9.89 5.89
C THR A 19 6.61 9.86 6.86
N ASP A 20 6.94 11.02 7.41
CA ASP A 20 7.96 11.16 8.43
C ASP A 20 7.36 10.95 9.83
N SER A 21 8.18 11.15 10.87
CA SER A 21 7.75 10.96 12.25
C SER A 21 6.68 11.97 12.70
N GLU A 22 6.52 13.06 11.96
CA GLU A 22 5.48 14.05 12.23
C GLU A 22 4.24 13.84 11.35
N HIS A 23 4.18 12.69 10.66
CA HIS A 23 3.06 12.30 9.78
C HIS A 23 2.92 13.20 8.55
N LYS A 24 4.02 13.82 8.13
CA LYS A 24 4.01 14.60 6.90
C LYS A 24 4.40 13.73 5.72
N VAL A 25 3.73 13.93 4.60
CA VAL A 25 4.06 13.22 3.36
C VAL A 25 5.33 13.83 2.79
N VAL A 26 6.37 13.01 2.66
CA VAL A 26 7.65 13.47 2.14
C VAL A 26 7.93 12.94 0.73
N HIS A 27 7.31 11.82 0.35
CA HIS A 27 7.42 11.27 -0.99
C HIS A 27 6.09 10.67 -1.40
N ARG A 28 5.85 10.64 -2.70
CA ARG A 28 4.61 10.13 -3.27
C ARG A 28 4.89 9.53 -4.63
N LYS A 29 4.27 8.37 -4.91
CA LYS A 29 4.33 7.72 -6.23
C LYS A 29 2.95 7.20 -6.57
N LYS A 30 2.59 7.30 -7.84
CA LYS A 30 1.32 6.77 -8.33
C LYS A 30 1.58 6.09 -9.66
N HIS A 31 1.15 4.84 -9.77
CA HIS A 31 1.28 4.08 -11.01
C HIS A 31 -0.08 3.58 -11.46
N ARG A 32 -0.36 3.70 -12.73
CA ARG A 32 -1.52 3.06 -13.32
C ARG A 32 -1.18 1.58 -13.49
N LEU A 33 -2.13 0.72 -13.15
CA LEU A 33 -1.94 -0.72 -13.31
C LEU A 33 -1.92 -1.07 -14.80
N SER A 34 -0.85 -1.74 -15.23
CA SER A 34 -0.65 -2.05 -16.64
C SER A 34 -1.29 -3.36 -17.07
N ASN A 35 -1.47 -4.31 -16.14
CA ASN A 35 -2.08 -5.60 -16.47
C ASN A 35 -2.96 -6.07 -15.31
N ARG A 36 -4.19 -5.56 -15.27
CA ARG A 36 -5.13 -5.86 -14.20
C ARG A 36 -5.66 -7.28 -14.22
N ALA A 37 -5.54 -7.95 -15.36
CA ALA A 37 -6.02 -9.32 -15.49
C ALA A 37 -5.06 -10.35 -14.90
N ASP A 38 -3.83 -9.95 -14.62
CA ASP A 38 -2.81 -10.82 -14.06
C ASP A 38 -2.47 -10.35 -12.65
N ILE A 39 -2.96 -11.08 -11.64
CA ILE A 39 -2.74 -10.68 -10.25
C ILE A 39 -1.26 -10.69 -9.87
N SER A 40 -0.47 -11.58 -10.46
CA SER A 40 0.97 -11.59 -10.23
C SER A 40 1.61 -10.29 -10.72
N ALA A 41 1.21 -9.80 -11.89
CA ALA A 41 1.68 -8.54 -12.42
C ALA A 41 1.24 -7.35 -11.54
N VAL A 42 0.03 -7.42 -10.97
CA VAL A 42 -0.44 -6.40 -10.04
C VAL A 42 0.44 -6.37 -8.79
N MET A 43 0.74 -7.55 -8.24
CA MET A 43 1.62 -7.63 -7.07
C MET A 43 3.04 -7.13 -7.38
N ASP A 44 3.55 -7.44 -8.56
CA ASP A 44 4.85 -6.92 -9.00
C ASP A 44 4.84 -5.40 -9.06
N GLN A 45 3.77 -4.81 -9.58
CA GLN A 45 3.68 -3.37 -9.72
C GLN A 45 3.56 -2.68 -8.36
N ILE A 46 2.82 -3.26 -7.42
CA ILE A 46 2.77 -2.77 -6.05
C ILE A 46 4.17 -2.78 -5.44
N SER A 47 4.89 -3.87 -5.64
CA SER A 47 6.25 -4.02 -5.10
C SER A 47 7.20 -2.99 -5.70
N ASN A 48 7.04 -2.69 -7.00
CA ASN A 48 7.86 -1.67 -7.65
C ASN A 48 7.63 -0.29 -7.04
N VAL A 49 6.41 0.06 -6.72
CA VAL A 49 6.12 1.32 -6.04
C VAL A 49 6.81 1.35 -4.68
N TYR A 50 6.73 0.25 -3.92
CA TYR A 50 7.45 0.14 -2.66
C TYR A 50 8.95 0.37 -2.84
N PHE A 51 9.56 -0.30 -3.81
CA PHE A 51 11.01 -0.17 -4.04
C PHE A 51 11.40 1.24 -4.45
N GLU A 52 10.60 1.90 -5.26
CA GLU A 52 10.87 3.30 -5.64
C GLU A 52 10.86 4.21 -4.41
N LEU A 53 9.89 4.02 -3.53
CA LEU A 53 9.79 4.85 -2.32
C LEU A 53 10.92 4.52 -1.34
N ALA A 54 11.20 3.24 -1.13
CA ALA A 54 12.28 2.82 -0.24
C ALA A 54 13.63 3.32 -0.76
N GLY A 55 13.80 3.31 -2.08
CA GLY A 55 15.02 3.83 -2.71
C GLY A 55 15.23 5.31 -2.45
N GLN A 56 14.15 6.09 -2.40
CA GLN A 56 14.25 7.51 -2.10
C GLN A 56 14.65 7.79 -0.65
N LEU A 57 14.39 6.84 0.25
CA LEU A 57 14.79 6.98 1.64
C LEU A 57 16.25 6.59 1.89
N GLY A 58 16.85 5.85 0.97
CA GLY A 58 18.23 5.41 1.12
C GLY A 58 18.42 4.57 2.37
N ASP A 59 19.32 5.02 3.26
CA ASP A 59 19.64 4.32 4.50
C ASP A 59 18.74 4.69 5.67
N GLU A 60 17.75 5.55 5.45
CA GLU A 60 16.84 5.96 6.49
C GLU A 60 15.98 4.77 6.96
N LYS A 61 15.64 4.78 8.23
CA LYS A 61 14.89 3.68 8.83
C LYS A 61 13.43 3.72 8.41
N ILE A 62 12.92 2.58 7.97
CA ILE A 62 11.51 2.39 7.67
C ILE A 62 10.88 1.67 8.86
N ALA A 63 10.00 2.37 9.58
CA ALA A 63 9.39 1.83 10.80
C ALA A 63 8.29 0.84 10.49
N SER A 64 7.53 1.06 9.42
CA SER A 64 6.43 0.18 9.06
C SER A 64 6.03 0.38 7.61
N VAL A 65 5.44 -0.67 7.03
CA VAL A 65 4.87 -0.62 5.69
C VAL A 65 3.46 -1.22 5.78
N GLY A 66 2.50 -0.53 5.19
CA GLY A 66 1.13 -1.01 5.15
C GLY A 66 0.54 -0.85 3.76
N ILE A 67 -0.46 -1.64 3.45
CA ILE A 67 -1.20 -1.53 2.21
C ILE A 67 -2.69 -1.54 2.48
N ALA A 68 -3.39 -0.61 1.84
CA ALA A 68 -4.85 -0.57 1.83
C ALA A 68 -5.36 -1.34 0.62
N LEU A 69 -6.32 -2.22 0.85
CA LEU A 69 -6.91 -3.04 -0.19
C LEU A 69 -8.40 -2.76 -0.29
N PRO A 70 -8.98 -2.79 -1.48
CA PRO A 70 -10.43 -2.60 -1.65
C PRO A 70 -11.17 -3.91 -1.35
N SER A 71 -10.96 -4.44 -0.15
CA SER A 71 -11.44 -5.74 0.26
C SER A 71 -11.36 -5.85 1.77
N PRO A 72 -12.31 -6.57 2.40
CA PRO A 72 -12.08 -7.01 3.77
C PRO A 72 -10.82 -7.85 3.83
N VAL A 73 -10.06 -7.73 4.91
CA VAL A 73 -8.80 -8.45 5.05
C VAL A 73 -8.85 -9.34 6.29
N ASP A 74 -8.12 -10.44 6.22
CA ASP A 74 -7.85 -11.29 7.36
C ASP A 74 -6.39 -11.10 7.74
N ASN A 75 -6.14 -10.31 8.78
CA ASN A 75 -4.77 -10.00 9.19
C ASN A 75 -4.04 -11.18 9.82
N LYS A 76 -4.77 -12.14 10.34
CA LYS A 76 -4.18 -13.34 10.90
C LYS A 76 -3.53 -14.19 9.82
N LEU A 77 -4.26 -14.37 8.73
CA LEU A 77 -3.80 -15.20 7.61
C LEU A 77 -3.13 -14.37 6.51
N GLY A 78 -3.25 -13.04 6.56
CA GLY A 78 -2.67 -12.18 5.54
C GLY A 78 -3.40 -12.23 4.22
N LEU A 79 -4.72 -12.40 4.26
CA LEU A 79 -5.54 -12.57 3.05
C LEU A 79 -6.38 -11.35 2.75
N ALA A 80 -6.54 -11.06 1.46
CA ALA A 80 -7.62 -10.22 0.96
C ALA A 80 -8.79 -11.14 0.63
N LYS A 81 -9.95 -10.89 1.22
CA LYS A 81 -11.06 -11.83 1.08
C LYS A 81 -11.73 -11.78 -0.28
N TYR A 82 -11.94 -10.58 -0.82
CA TYR A 82 -12.64 -10.40 -2.09
C TYR A 82 -12.03 -9.24 -2.86
N LEU A 83 -11.10 -9.50 -3.75
CA LEU A 83 -10.59 -8.48 -4.66
C LEU A 83 -11.42 -8.52 -5.94
N THR A 84 -12.63 -7.98 -5.87
CA THR A 84 -13.61 -8.08 -6.94
C THR A 84 -13.09 -7.50 -8.26
N ALA A 85 -12.40 -6.36 -8.20
CA ALA A 85 -11.86 -5.73 -9.39
C ALA A 85 -10.86 -6.60 -10.13
N PHE A 86 -10.27 -7.59 -9.44
CA PHE A 86 -9.27 -8.50 -10.01
C PHE A 86 -9.77 -9.93 -10.05
N GLN A 87 -11.03 -10.16 -9.71
CA GLN A 87 -11.67 -11.48 -9.70
C GLN A 87 -10.93 -12.51 -8.83
N GLU A 88 -10.43 -12.05 -7.68
CA GLU A 88 -9.69 -12.90 -6.75
C GLU A 88 -10.40 -13.02 -5.42
N LYS A 89 -10.31 -14.19 -4.80
CA LYS A 89 -10.85 -14.47 -3.47
C LYS A 89 -9.78 -15.08 -2.60
N GLU A 90 -9.77 -14.70 -1.33
CA GLU A 90 -8.85 -15.24 -0.33
C GLU A 90 -7.40 -15.23 -0.82
N LEU A 91 -7.01 -14.10 -1.41
CA LEU A 91 -5.68 -13.94 -1.98
C LEU A 91 -4.66 -13.66 -0.88
N PRO A 92 -3.56 -14.44 -0.79
CA PRO A 92 -2.55 -14.25 0.26
C PRO A 92 -1.62 -13.07 -0.06
N VAL A 93 -2.16 -11.88 0.01
CA VAL A 93 -1.47 -10.66 -0.40
C VAL A 93 -0.20 -10.43 0.43
N ARG A 94 -0.29 -10.65 1.75
CA ARG A 94 0.87 -10.43 2.63
C ARG A 94 2.04 -11.31 2.21
N ASP A 95 1.78 -12.59 1.99
CA ASP A 95 2.85 -13.52 1.60
C ASP A 95 3.37 -13.21 0.20
N MET A 96 2.49 -12.86 -0.72
CA MET A 96 2.89 -12.50 -2.09
C MET A 96 3.80 -11.28 -2.10
N LEU A 97 3.47 -10.27 -1.29
CA LEU A 97 4.28 -9.07 -1.20
C LEU A 97 5.58 -9.31 -0.42
N LYS A 98 5.51 -10.14 0.64
CA LYS A 98 6.72 -10.51 1.38
C LYS A 98 7.72 -11.23 0.49
N GLU A 99 7.24 -12.12 -0.35
CA GLU A 99 8.08 -12.85 -1.29
C GLU A 99 8.80 -11.90 -2.25
N ARG A 100 8.12 -10.84 -2.67
CA ARG A 100 8.68 -9.88 -3.62
C ARG A 100 9.55 -8.80 -2.98
N THR A 101 9.16 -8.32 -1.82
CA THR A 101 9.83 -7.17 -1.18
C THR A 101 10.76 -7.55 -0.04
N GLY A 102 10.56 -8.72 0.55
CA GLY A 102 11.34 -9.15 1.71
C GLY A 102 10.90 -8.51 3.01
N VAL A 103 9.85 -7.69 3.00
CA VAL A 103 9.39 -7.00 4.23
C VAL A 103 7.97 -7.40 4.57
N ASP A 104 7.65 -7.30 5.85
CA ASP A 104 6.30 -7.54 6.34
C ASP A 104 5.44 -6.31 6.07
N ILE A 105 4.36 -6.51 5.35
CA ILE A 105 3.44 -5.43 4.99
C ILE A 105 2.10 -5.71 5.66
N LYS A 106 1.64 -4.75 6.47
CA LYS A 106 0.35 -4.87 7.14
C LYS A 106 -0.78 -4.62 6.15
N LEU A 107 -1.81 -5.46 6.25
CA LEU A 107 -2.99 -5.28 5.41
C LEU A 107 -4.04 -4.45 6.13
N GLY A 108 -4.71 -3.59 5.39
CA GLY A 108 -5.85 -2.85 5.88
C GLY A 108 -6.87 -2.74 4.78
N ASN A 109 -8.11 -2.46 5.14
CA ASN A 109 -9.06 -2.20 4.09
C ASN A 109 -9.01 -0.73 3.70
N ASP A 110 -9.51 -0.48 2.50
CA ASP A 110 -9.50 0.80 1.84
C ASP A 110 -10.05 1.94 2.71
N VAL A 111 -11.19 1.70 3.34
CA VAL A 111 -11.88 2.70 4.15
C VAL A 111 -11.04 3.12 5.34
N ASN A 112 -10.49 2.15 6.05
CA ASN A 112 -9.68 2.43 7.25
C ASN A 112 -8.43 3.22 6.91
N MET A 113 -7.78 2.87 5.81
CA MET A 113 -6.55 3.56 5.40
C MET A 113 -6.85 4.96 4.89
N ALA A 114 -7.95 5.14 4.17
CA ALA A 114 -8.35 6.46 3.70
C ALA A 114 -8.64 7.39 4.88
N THR A 115 -9.34 6.91 5.89
CA THR A 115 -9.63 7.67 7.10
C THR A 115 -8.34 8.05 7.83
N LEU A 116 -7.45 7.10 7.98
CA LEU A 116 -6.18 7.32 8.65
C LEU A 116 -5.33 8.34 7.90
N ALA A 117 -5.27 8.24 6.59
CA ALA A 117 -4.50 9.14 5.76
C ALA A 117 -5.07 10.56 5.82
N GLU A 118 -6.39 10.69 5.79
CA GLU A 118 -7.03 12.00 5.91
C GLU A 118 -6.72 12.65 7.24
N TYR A 119 -6.77 11.87 8.31
CA TYR A 119 -6.44 12.35 9.64
C TYR A 119 -4.99 12.80 9.73
N LYS A 120 -4.07 12.03 9.16
CA LYS A 120 -2.63 12.29 9.28
C LYS A 120 -2.12 13.36 8.34
N PHE A 121 -2.73 13.52 7.18
CA PHE A 121 -2.19 14.38 6.13
C PHE A 121 -2.93 15.68 5.98
N GLY A 122 -3.68 16.04 6.97
CA GLY A 122 -4.33 17.32 6.95
C GLY A 122 -5.78 17.20 6.66
N ALA A 123 -6.50 16.68 7.62
CA ALA A 123 -7.93 16.77 7.61
C ALA A 123 -8.32 18.22 7.36
N GLY A 124 -9.27 18.41 6.54
CA GLY A 124 -9.68 19.74 6.13
C GLY A 124 -9.00 20.23 4.87
N ARG A 125 -7.96 19.56 4.43
CA ARG A 125 -7.35 19.89 3.14
C ARG A 125 -7.89 19.05 1.99
N GLY A 126 -8.59 17.99 2.30
CA GLY A 126 -9.12 17.10 1.29
C GLY A 126 -8.05 16.48 0.41
N VAL A 127 -6.88 16.28 0.95
CA VAL A 127 -5.71 15.91 0.16
C VAL A 127 -5.79 14.55 -0.46
N LEU A 128 -6.64 13.70 0.05
CA LEU A 128 -6.78 12.35 -0.48
C LEU A 128 -8.04 12.16 -1.30
N SER A 129 -8.73 13.23 -1.49
CA SER A 129 -9.88 13.22 -2.38
C SER A 129 -9.45 13.00 -3.83
#